data_f780552ab6e44f94acfa0cac7a139ad6
#
_entry.id   f780552ab6e44f94acfa0cac7a139ad6
#
_cell.length_a   1.000
_cell.length_b   1.000
_cell.length_c   1.000
_cell.angle_alpha   90.00
_cell.angle_beta   90.00
_cell.angle_gamma   90.00
#
_symmetry.space_group_name_H-M   'P 1'
#
loop_
_entity.id
_entity.type
_entity.pdbx_description
1 polymer ?
#
loop_
_entity_poly.entity_id
_entity_poly.type
_entity_poly.pdbx_seq_one_letter_code
_entity_poly.pdbx_strand_id
1 'polypeptide(L)'
;MKAFRFLFFLFLMVALSFTGCHSPKTAPKEAFFTWEDSYHRPITLAEAPQRIVSISPAITEVMFLVGAQDKLVGVSDFCKYPPETEKITKVGGMHNINFEVLLSLHPDVVLIGSMISQQDVDAIEKMGIPVVCIVEESSLEGMAEMMEVVGKITQCEGKGDAEAALWRDKIAERKAHAPAPENRKCVYYVVGFGDGGDFTAPKNTHIQEIIELAGARNAGDSLTGWNISREYLFKVDPDIILVRREDSAAFVSRHPYTQLNAVKGGRVYGIESGWIDVVSLRNMNAVDYIAEICKTSRTTKTTKE
;
A
#
# COMPACT_ATOMS: atom_id res chain seq x y z
N MET A 1 21.47 -86.36 -2.87
CA MET A 1 21.38 -85.41 -1.76
C MET A 1 22.38 -84.27 -1.82
N LYS A 2 23.50 -84.33 -2.51
CA LYS A 2 24.48 -83.21 -2.59
C LYS A 2 24.09 -82.12 -3.63
N ALA A 3 23.40 -82.50 -4.68
CA ALA A 3 22.96 -81.53 -5.72
C ALA A 3 21.85 -80.60 -5.25
N PHE A 4 20.96 -81.03 -4.36
CA PHE A 4 19.84 -80.25 -3.85
C PHE A 4 20.29 -79.15 -2.87
N ARG A 5 21.40 -79.35 -2.15
CA ARG A 5 21.99 -78.38 -1.24
C ARG A 5 22.71 -77.26 -1.96
N PHE A 6 23.23 -77.52 -3.16
CA PHE A 6 23.92 -76.50 -4.00
C PHE A 6 22.92 -75.52 -4.66
N LEU A 7 21.77 -76.05 -5.05
CA LEU A 7 20.73 -75.22 -5.66
C LEU A 7 20.07 -74.28 -4.63
N PHE A 8 19.96 -74.70 -3.36
CA PHE A 8 19.38 -73.90 -2.28
C PHE A 8 20.31 -72.72 -1.86
N PHE A 9 21.67 -72.97 -1.92
CA PHE A 9 22.64 -71.91 -1.65
C PHE A 9 22.75 -70.89 -2.79
N LEU A 10 22.56 -71.32 -4.06
CA LEU A 10 22.54 -70.42 -5.19
C LEU A 10 21.30 -69.52 -5.21
N PHE A 11 20.14 -70.02 -4.73
CA PHE A 11 18.91 -69.25 -4.64
C PHE A 11 18.95 -68.26 -3.47
N LEU A 12 19.67 -68.56 -2.38
CA LEU A 12 19.86 -67.64 -1.25
C LEU A 12 20.82 -66.50 -1.58
N MET A 13 21.80 -66.71 -2.45
CA MET A 13 22.75 -65.66 -2.89
C MET A 13 22.11 -64.69 -3.90
N VAL A 14 21.14 -65.11 -4.71
CA VAL A 14 20.42 -64.22 -5.63
C VAL A 14 19.36 -63.35 -4.91
N ALA A 15 18.84 -63.81 -3.76
CA ALA A 15 17.88 -63.03 -2.96
C ALA A 15 18.51 -61.87 -2.17
N LEU A 16 19.84 -61.84 -2.00
CA LEU A 16 20.53 -60.73 -1.28
C LEU A 16 21.00 -59.59 -2.19
N SER A 17 20.78 -59.65 -3.49
CA SER A 17 21.24 -58.63 -4.45
C SER A 17 20.17 -57.57 -4.79
N PHE A 18 19.00 -57.62 -4.16
CA PHE A 18 17.91 -56.66 -4.34
C PHE A 18 17.66 -55.77 -3.11
N THR A 19 18.69 -55.48 -2.29
CA THR A 19 18.63 -54.30 -1.44
C THR A 19 18.89 -53.07 -2.34
N GLY A 20 17.88 -52.68 -3.12
CA GLY A 20 17.86 -51.42 -3.84
C GLY A 20 18.11 -50.32 -2.82
N CYS A 21 19.13 -49.49 -3.04
CA CYS A 21 19.30 -48.22 -2.37
C CYS A 21 17.99 -47.44 -2.50
N HIS A 22 17.12 -47.55 -1.52
CA HIS A 22 16.10 -46.53 -1.29
C HIS A 22 16.88 -45.31 -0.79
N SER A 23 17.23 -44.41 -1.71
CA SER A 23 17.57 -43.06 -1.32
C SER A 23 16.39 -42.55 -0.47
N PRO A 24 16.61 -42.09 0.76
CA PRO A 24 15.52 -41.50 1.51
C PRO A 24 14.91 -40.42 0.66
N LYS A 25 13.63 -40.56 0.28
CA LYS A 25 12.86 -39.44 -0.25
C LYS A 25 12.96 -38.38 0.84
N THR A 26 13.80 -37.36 0.61
CA THR A 26 13.80 -36.14 1.41
C THR A 26 12.35 -35.68 1.45
N ALA A 27 11.78 -35.61 2.66
CA ALA A 27 10.47 -35.03 2.84
C ALA A 27 10.46 -33.67 2.12
N PRO A 28 9.41 -33.31 1.41
CA PRO A 28 9.33 -31.99 0.79
C PRO A 28 9.69 -30.95 1.83
N LYS A 29 10.71 -30.13 1.55
CA LYS A 29 11.10 -29.03 2.43
C LYS A 29 9.85 -28.15 2.56
N GLU A 30 9.38 -27.91 3.77
CA GLU A 30 8.24 -27.06 4.03
C GLU A 30 8.54 -25.67 3.44
N ALA A 31 7.59 -25.09 2.70
CA ALA A 31 7.78 -23.80 2.11
C ALA A 31 7.99 -22.73 3.19
N PHE A 32 8.91 -21.81 2.95
CA PHE A 32 9.18 -20.71 3.89
C PHE A 32 7.95 -19.83 4.10
N PHE A 33 7.21 -19.52 3.02
CA PHE A 33 6.05 -18.65 3.06
C PHE A 33 4.99 -19.14 2.09
N THR A 34 3.74 -19.23 2.58
CA THR A 34 2.55 -19.51 1.77
C THR A 34 1.49 -18.50 2.13
N TRP A 35 0.88 -17.89 1.13
CA TRP A 35 -0.14 -16.86 1.31
C TRP A 35 -1.04 -16.77 0.09
N GLU A 36 -2.30 -16.38 0.28
CA GLU A 36 -3.16 -15.96 -0.82
C GLU A 36 -3.01 -14.44 -0.99
N ASP A 37 -2.47 -14.02 -2.13
CA ASP A 37 -2.20 -12.61 -2.37
C ASP A 37 -3.49 -11.82 -2.66
N SER A 38 -3.37 -10.51 -2.75
CA SER A 38 -4.53 -9.63 -2.96
C SER A 38 -5.23 -9.82 -4.32
N TYR A 39 -4.66 -10.61 -5.22
CA TYR A 39 -5.29 -11.06 -6.46
C TYR A 39 -5.86 -12.48 -6.36
N HIS A 40 -6.03 -13.00 -5.13
CA HIS A 40 -6.50 -14.35 -4.84
C HIS A 40 -5.65 -15.45 -5.48
N ARG A 41 -4.33 -15.22 -5.61
CA ARG A 41 -3.40 -16.19 -6.14
C ARG A 41 -2.66 -16.88 -5.00
N PRO A 42 -2.55 -18.23 -5.03
CA PRO A 42 -1.74 -18.95 -4.05
C PRO A 42 -0.25 -18.68 -4.33
N ILE A 43 0.39 -17.99 -3.42
CA ILE A 43 1.83 -17.68 -3.47
C ILE A 43 2.59 -18.64 -2.56
N THR A 44 3.70 -19.15 -3.07
CA THR A 44 4.61 -20.02 -2.31
C THR A 44 6.04 -19.59 -2.57
N LEU A 45 6.74 -19.18 -1.52
CA LEU A 45 8.17 -18.94 -1.54
C LEU A 45 8.87 -20.10 -0.83
N ALA A 46 9.73 -20.81 -1.55
CA ALA A 46 10.44 -21.97 -1.01
C ALA A 46 11.49 -21.59 0.04
N GLU A 47 12.07 -20.40 -0.10
CA GLU A 47 13.11 -19.84 0.77
C GLU A 47 12.86 -18.37 1.05
N ALA A 48 13.41 -17.86 2.15
CA ALA A 48 13.31 -16.46 2.51
C ALA A 48 14.09 -15.59 1.51
N PRO A 49 13.42 -14.63 0.82
CA PRO A 49 14.07 -13.80 -0.17
C PRO A 49 15.14 -12.91 0.46
N GLN A 50 16.25 -12.76 -0.27
CA GLN A 50 17.37 -11.88 0.09
C GLN A 50 17.51 -10.72 -0.90
N ARG A 51 16.95 -10.86 -2.10
CA ARG A 51 17.00 -9.88 -3.17
C ARG A 51 15.58 -9.53 -3.60
N ILE A 52 15.08 -8.41 -3.15
CA ILE A 52 13.70 -7.99 -3.32
C ILE A 52 13.65 -6.77 -4.25
N VAL A 53 12.80 -6.80 -5.23
CA VAL A 53 12.40 -5.60 -5.98
C VAL A 53 11.01 -5.17 -5.51
N SER A 54 10.85 -3.89 -5.15
CA SER A 54 9.55 -3.31 -4.79
C SER A 54 9.10 -2.31 -5.85
N ILE A 55 7.95 -2.56 -6.46
CA ILE A 55 7.36 -1.64 -7.45
C ILE A 55 6.30 -0.72 -6.82
N SER A 56 6.01 -0.89 -5.53
CA SER A 56 5.07 -0.06 -4.77
C SER A 56 5.78 0.89 -3.80
N PRO A 57 5.47 2.20 -3.81
CA PRO A 57 5.97 3.13 -2.79
C PRO A 57 5.60 2.71 -1.36
N ALA A 58 4.36 2.27 -1.13
CA ALA A 58 3.89 1.84 0.19
C ALA A 58 4.69 0.65 0.72
N ILE A 59 4.88 -0.39 -0.11
CA ILE A 59 5.69 -1.56 0.24
C ILE A 59 7.13 -1.14 0.53
N THR A 60 7.71 -0.26 -0.30
CA THR A 60 9.05 0.26 -0.08
C THR A 60 9.17 0.97 1.27
N GLU A 61 8.22 1.84 1.63
CA GLU A 61 8.19 2.50 2.95
C GLU A 61 8.12 1.48 4.09
N VAL A 62 7.29 0.45 3.95
CA VAL A 62 7.18 -0.63 4.95
C VAL A 62 8.47 -1.45 5.06
N MET A 63 9.17 -1.73 3.94
CA MET A 63 10.48 -2.40 3.97
C MET A 63 11.49 -1.64 4.83
N PHE A 64 11.51 -0.31 4.74
CA PHE A 64 12.35 0.52 5.61
C PHE A 64 11.85 0.51 7.07
N LEU A 65 10.55 0.58 7.29
CA LEU A 65 9.94 0.57 8.63
C LEU A 65 10.31 -0.71 9.41
N VAL A 66 10.23 -1.87 8.75
CA VAL A 66 10.52 -3.16 9.39
C VAL A 66 12.00 -3.49 9.45
N GLY A 67 12.87 -2.64 8.86
CA GLY A 67 14.32 -2.81 8.88
C GLY A 67 14.85 -3.78 7.82
N ALA A 68 14.10 -4.00 6.74
CA ALA A 68 14.44 -4.92 5.65
C ALA A 68 15.01 -4.22 4.40
N GLN A 69 15.37 -2.93 4.48
CA GLN A 69 15.87 -2.13 3.37
C GLN A 69 17.10 -2.71 2.68
N ASP A 70 17.96 -3.43 3.40
CA ASP A 70 19.18 -4.03 2.85
C ASP A 70 18.89 -5.17 1.86
N LYS A 71 17.66 -5.70 1.87
CA LYS A 71 17.20 -6.68 0.89
C LYS A 71 16.68 -6.03 -0.41
N LEU A 72 16.43 -4.72 -0.43
CA LEU A 72 15.97 -4.00 -1.61
C LEU A 72 17.11 -3.83 -2.63
N VAL A 73 17.00 -4.54 -3.76
CA VAL A 73 17.94 -4.43 -4.86
C VAL A 73 17.42 -3.54 -6.00
N GLY A 74 16.13 -3.27 -6.03
CA GLY A 74 15.49 -2.40 -7.00
C GLY A 74 14.17 -1.83 -6.50
N VAL A 75 13.82 -0.64 -6.95
CA VAL A 75 12.55 0.04 -6.64
C VAL A 75 12.01 0.79 -7.86
N SER A 76 10.70 1.08 -7.89
CA SER A 76 10.13 1.87 -8.99
C SER A 76 10.56 3.34 -8.94
N ASP A 77 10.38 4.07 -10.05
CA ASP A 77 10.64 5.52 -10.15
C ASP A 77 9.79 6.35 -9.18
N PHE A 78 8.66 5.78 -8.72
CA PHE A 78 7.75 6.42 -7.79
C PHE A 78 8.12 6.22 -6.32
N CYS A 79 9.05 5.32 -6.01
CA CYS A 79 9.58 5.11 -4.66
C CYS A 79 10.60 6.20 -4.34
N LYS A 80 10.11 7.34 -3.83
CA LYS A 80 10.91 8.53 -3.50
C LYS A 80 11.11 8.74 -2.00
N TYR A 81 10.46 7.93 -1.19
CA TYR A 81 10.55 8.01 0.27
C TYR A 81 10.80 6.60 0.86
N PRO A 82 11.63 6.51 1.92
CA PRO A 82 12.49 7.59 2.44
C PRO A 82 13.59 8.02 1.44
N PRO A 83 14.33 9.12 1.68
CA PRO A 83 15.33 9.66 0.72
C PRO A 83 16.41 8.66 0.31
N GLU A 84 16.70 7.68 1.15
CA GLU A 84 17.65 6.59 0.88
C GLU A 84 17.29 5.76 -0.36
N THR A 85 16.02 5.75 -0.77
CA THR A 85 15.55 5.08 -1.98
C THR A 85 16.18 5.63 -3.27
N GLU A 86 16.73 6.85 -3.24
CA GLU A 86 17.45 7.44 -4.37
C GLU A 86 18.71 6.65 -4.74
N LYS A 87 19.29 5.94 -3.77
CA LYS A 87 20.51 5.13 -3.96
C LYS A 87 20.21 3.72 -4.50
N ILE A 88 18.94 3.32 -4.53
CA ILE A 88 18.51 2.00 -4.98
C ILE A 88 18.23 2.06 -6.49
N THR A 89 18.63 1.03 -7.21
CA THR A 89 18.43 0.93 -8.66
C THR A 89 16.97 1.10 -9.04
N LYS A 90 16.68 1.96 -10.02
CA LYS A 90 15.32 2.17 -10.52
C LYS A 90 15.02 1.16 -11.62
N VAL A 91 13.87 0.46 -11.46
CA VAL A 91 13.38 -0.55 -12.42
C VAL A 91 12.28 -0.01 -13.34
N GLY A 92 12.13 1.31 -13.45
CA GLY A 92 11.08 1.96 -14.23
C GLY A 92 9.83 2.29 -13.42
N GLY A 93 8.78 2.71 -14.12
CA GLY A 93 7.50 3.06 -13.51
C GLY A 93 6.54 1.89 -13.38
N MET A 94 5.37 2.12 -12.77
CA MET A 94 4.34 1.09 -12.58
C MET A 94 3.67 0.61 -13.89
N HIS A 95 3.76 1.38 -14.97
CA HIS A 95 3.19 1.05 -16.27
C HIS A 95 4.24 0.86 -17.38
N ASN A 96 5.51 1.00 -17.05
CA ASN A 96 6.64 0.89 -17.98
C ASN A 96 7.86 0.31 -17.27
N ILE A 97 7.71 -0.92 -16.79
CA ILE A 97 8.79 -1.65 -16.10
C ILE A 97 9.93 -1.90 -17.07
N ASN A 98 11.14 -1.62 -16.66
CA ASN A 98 12.35 -1.99 -17.41
C ASN A 98 12.75 -3.43 -17.05
N PHE A 99 12.25 -4.38 -17.83
CA PHE A 99 12.48 -5.81 -17.60
C PHE A 99 13.96 -6.20 -17.73
N GLU A 100 14.75 -5.51 -18.54
CA GLU A 100 16.19 -5.76 -18.66
C GLU A 100 16.92 -5.41 -17.35
N VAL A 101 16.64 -4.24 -16.81
CA VAL A 101 17.18 -3.85 -15.50
C VAL A 101 16.68 -4.78 -14.41
N LEU A 102 15.37 -5.10 -14.38
CA LEU A 102 14.78 -6.01 -13.42
C LEU A 102 15.52 -7.36 -13.39
N LEU A 103 15.73 -7.98 -14.56
CA LEU A 103 16.44 -9.24 -14.69
C LEU A 103 17.89 -9.16 -14.24
N SER A 104 18.58 -8.06 -14.56
CA SER A 104 19.98 -7.87 -14.20
C SER A 104 20.21 -7.80 -12.69
N LEU A 105 19.17 -7.48 -11.92
CA LEU A 105 19.20 -7.45 -10.46
C LEU A 105 19.07 -8.84 -9.83
N HIS A 106 18.73 -9.89 -10.59
CA HIS A 106 18.51 -11.26 -10.10
C HIS A 106 17.65 -11.29 -8.81
N PRO A 107 16.42 -10.76 -8.84
CA PRO A 107 15.59 -10.76 -7.65
C PRO A 107 15.03 -12.15 -7.34
N ASP A 108 14.89 -12.45 -6.04
CA ASP A 108 14.24 -13.67 -5.55
C ASP A 108 12.71 -13.52 -5.59
N VAL A 109 12.22 -12.29 -5.51
CA VAL A 109 10.80 -11.93 -5.54
C VAL A 109 10.60 -10.48 -5.97
N VAL A 110 9.49 -10.21 -6.65
CA VAL A 110 9.00 -8.86 -6.93
C VAL A 110 7.75 -8.61 -6.11
N LEU A 111 7.75 -7.55 -5.29
CA LEU A 111 6.60 -7.10 -4.52
C LEU A 111 5.90 -5.96 -5.28
N ILE A 112 4.61 -6.11 -5.51
CA ILE A 112 3.80 -5.14 -6.26
C ILE A 112 2.57 -4.69 -5.47
N GLY A 113 2.06 -3.50 -5.78
CA GLY A 113 0.77 -2.99 -5.32
C GLY A 113 -0.30 -3.08 -6.42
N SER A 114 -1.41 -2.37 -6.23
CA SER A 114 -2.63 -2.43 -7.08
C SER A 114 -2.48 -1.89 -8.51
N MET A 115 -1.44 -1.12 -8.79
CA MET A 115 -1.32 -0.36 -10.05
C MET A 115 -0.53 -1.05 -11.15
N ILE A 116 -0.17 -2.33 -10.97
CA ILE A 116 0.56 -3.12 -11.96
C ILE A 116 -0.43 -3.89 -12.81
N SER A 117 -0.23 -3.91 -14.14
CA SER A 117 -1.09 -4.67 -15.02
C SER A 117 -0.87 -6.17 -14.89
N GLN A 118 -1.93 -6.97 -15.08
CA GLN A 118 -1.80 -8.44 -15.13
C GLN A 118 -0.81 -8.89 -16.19
N GLN A 119 -0.72 -8.18 -17.32
CA GLN A 119 0.25 -8.49 -18.38
C GLN A 119 1.70 -8.35 -17.90
N ASP A 120 2.00 -7.34 -17.09
CA ASP A 120 3.34 -7.13 -16.52
C ASP A 120 3.66 -8.20 -15.47
N VAL A 121 2.68 -8.57 -14.64
CA VAL A 121 2.80 -9.68 -13.69
C VAL A 121 3.14 -10.98 -14.43
N ASP A 122 2.35 -11.33 -15.45
CA ASP A 122 2.57 -12.54 -16.26
C ASP A 122 3.95 -12.53 -16.94
N ALA A 123 4.42 -11.35 -17.36
CA ALA A 123 5.74 -11.21 -17.98
C ALA A 123 6.86 -11.51 -16.99
N ILE A 124 6.77 -10.99 -15.75
CA ILE A 124 7.76 -11.24 -14.69
C ILE A 124 7.76 -12.73 -14.30
N GLU A 125 6.58 -13.33 -14.12
CA GLU A 125 6.47 -14.75 -13.76
C GLU A 125 7.00 -15.68 -14.84
N LYS A 126 6.79 -15.36 -16.13
CA LYS A 126 7.40 -16.09 -17.26
C LYS A 126 8.93 -16.04 -17.27
N MET A 127 9.53 -15.05 -16.62
CA MET A 127 10.99 -14.96 -16.41
C MET A 127 11.46 -15.82 -15.24
N GLY A 128 10.55 -16.53 -14.56
CA GLY A 128 10.85 -17.40 -13.42
C GLY A 128 10.99 -16.65 -12.09
N ILE A 129 10.54 -15.40 -12.02
CA ILE A 129 10.61 -14.57 -10.81
C ILE A 129 9.24 -14.57 -10.15
N PRO A 130 9.10 -15.01 -8.88
CA PRO A 130 7.85 -14.93 -8.13
C PRO A 130 7.38 -13.47 -7.97
N VAL A 131 6.07 -13.24 -8.14
CA VAL A 131 5.45 -11.95 -7.91
C VAL A 131 4.45 -12.08 -6.77
N VAL A 132 4.55 -11.21 -5.77
CA VAL A 132 3.61 -11.13 -4.65
C VAL A 132 2.88 -9.79 -4.72
N CYS A 133 1.56 -9.86 -4.87
CA CYS A 133 0.71 -8.68 -4.89
C CYS A 133 0.20 -8.38 -3.48
N ILE A 134 0.61 -7.24 -2.92
CA ILE A 134 0.17 -6.75 -1.63
C ILE A 134 -0.54 -5.43 -1.88
N VAL A 135 -1.86 -5.49 -2.05
CA VAL A 135 -2.68 -4.29 -2.24
C VAL A 135 -3.08 -3.81 -0.85
N GLU A 136 -2.71 -2.57 -0.55
CA GLU A 136 -3.44 -1.82 0.43
C GLU A 136 -4.89 -1.69 -0.08
N GLU A 137 -5.82 -2.41 0.47
CA GLU A 137 -7.23 -2.09 0.26
C GLU A 137 -7.40 -0.61 0.58
N SER A 138 -8.12 0.15 -0.22
CA SER A 138 -8.27 1.62 -0.13
C SER A 138 -8.62 2.12 1.29
N SER A 139 -7.96 1.57 2.29
CA SER A 139 -8.17 1.72 3.73
C SER A 139 -6.85 1.79 4.50
N LEU A 140 -6.88 2.45 5.64
CA LEU A 140 -5.72 2.51 6.53
C LEU A 140 -5.46 1.18 7.27
N GLU A 141 -6.44 0.28 7.36
CA GLU A 141 -6.23 -1.09 7.89
C GLU A 141 -5.35 -1.92 6.96
N GLY A 142 -5.52 -1.79 5.63
CA GLY A 142 -4.65 -2.48 4.66
C GLY A 142 -3.16 -2.16 4.83
N MET A 143 -2.82 -0.99 5.40
CA MET A 143 -1.44 -0.66 5.73
C MET A 143 -0.90 -1.54 6.88
N ALA A 144 -1.72 -1.85 7.90
CA ALA A 144 -1.32 -2.75 8.98
C ALA A 144 -1.11 -4.18 8.45
N GLU A 145 -2.01 -4.67 7.61
CA GLU A 145 -1.85 -5.98 6.95
C GLU A 145 -0.59 -6.05 6.09
N MET A 146 -0.29 -4.99 5.35
CA MET A 146 0.95 -4.89 4.58
C MET A 146 2.19 -4.97 5.46
N MET A 147 2.20 -4.33 6.65
CA MET A 147 3.33 -4.43 7.61
C MET A 147 3.55 -5.87 8.07
N GLU A 148 2.47 -6.60 8.38
CA GLU A 148 2.52 -8.00 8.80
C GLU A 148 3.05 -8.90 7.67
N VAL A 149 2.50 -8.75 6.45
CA VAL A 149 2.89 -9.58 5.30
C VAL A 149 4.33 -9.32 4.88
N VAL A 150 4.74 -8.05 4.76
CA VAL A 150 6.13 -7.68 4.44
C VAL A 150 7.08 -8.15 5.54
N GLY A 151 6.68 -8.03 6.82
CA GLY A 151 7.45 -8.56 7.94
C GLY A 151 7.71 -10.06 7.80
N LYS A 152 6.70 -10.86 7.47
CA LYS A 152 6.82 -12.31 7.24
C LYS A 152 7.73 -12.63 6.06
N ILE A 153 7.52 -12.01 4.90
CA ILE A 153 8.33 -12.22 3.68
C ILE A 153 9.80 -11.90 3.94
N THR A 154 10.08 -10.86 4.74
CA THR A 154 11.44 -10.37 4.97
C THR A 154 12.13 -10.96 6.20
N GLN A 155 11.49 -11.87 6.94
CA GLN A 155 11.95 -12.40 8.24
C GLN A 155 12.08 -11.31 9.33
N CYS A 156 11.27 -10.26 9.22
CA CYS A 156 11.14 -9.19 10.20
C CYS A 156 9.75 -9.21 10.87
N GLU A 157 9.15 -10.41 11.02
CA GLU A 157 7.76 -10.61 11.48
C GLU A 157 7.48 -9.89 12.79
N GLY A 158 8.30 -10.07 13.81
CA GLY A 158 8.09 -9.40 15.11
C GLY A 158 8.08 -7.87 15.01
N LYS A 159 8.85 -7.30 14.08
CA LYS A 159 8.82 -5.85 13.82
C LYS A 159 7.57 -5.46 13.02
N GLY A 160 7.21 -6.25 12.01
CA GLY A 160 5.99 -6.04 11.22
C GLY A 160 4.73 -6.05 12.09
N ASP A 161 4.57 -7.07 12.92
CA ASP A 161 3.44 -7.22 13.84
C ASP A 161 3.38 -6.08 14.88
N ALA A 162 4.52 -5.67 15.43
CA ALA A 162 4.58 -4.56 16.39
C ALA A 162 4.17 -3.23 15.76
N GLU A 163 4.64 -2.93 14.54
CA GLU A 163 4.28 -1.69 13.84
C GLU A 163 2.81 -1.71 13.39
N ALA A 164 2.29 -2.86 12.95
CA ALA A 164 0.89 -3.05 12.63
C ALA A 164 -0.02 -2.80 13.86
N ALA A 165 0.36 -3.33 15.01
CA ALA A 165 -0.36 -3.09 16.27
C ALA A 165 -0.36 -1.60 16.64
N LEU A 166 0.80 -0.93 16.60
CA LEU A 166 0.92 0.51 16.86
C LEU A 166 0.09 1.35 15.89
N TRP A 167 0.01 0.94 14.62
CA TRP A 167 -0.81 1.61 13.62
C TRP A 167 -2.30 1.49 13.93
N ARG A 168 -2.78 0.28 14.28
CA ARG A 168 -4.17 0.03 14.70
C ARG A 168 -4.53 0.80 15.96
N ASP A 169 -3.63 0.85 16.93
CA ASP A 169 -3.83 1.62 18.17
C ASP A 169 -4.00 3.11 17.88
N LYS A 170 -3.18 3.69 16.99
CA LYS A 170 -3.34 5.09 16.57
C LYS A 170 -4.69 5.34 15.90
N ILE A 171 -5.14 4.45 15.03
CA ILE A 171 -6.46 4.54 14.39
C ILE A 171 -7.56 4.49 15.46
N ALA A 172 -7.49 3.54 16.38
CA ALA A 172 -8.48 3.38 17.45
C ALA A 172 -8.53 4.62 18.37
N GLU A 173 -7.39 5.14 18.75
CA GLU A 173 -7.26 6.37 19.54
C GLU A 173 -7.93 7.57 18.85
N ARG A 174 -7.65 7.76 17.56
CA ARG A 174 -8.25 8.84 16.76
C ARG A 174 -9.77 8.70 16.65
N LYS A 175 -10.26 7.47 16.40
CA LYS A 175 -11.70 7.18 16.37
C LYS A 175 -12.38 7.49 17.71
N ALA A 176 -11.76 7.12 18.82
CA ALA A 176 -12.31 7.34 20.16
C ALA A 176 -12.38 8.83 20.55
N HIS A 177 -11.49 9.67 20.03
CA HIS A 177 -11.43 11.10 20.32
C HIS A 177 -12.07 11.99 19.25
N ALA A 178 -12.69 11.39 18.24
CA ALA A 178 -13.35 12.12 17.16
C ALA A 178 -14.54 12.94 17.72
N PRO A 179 -14.72 14.19 17.27
CA PRO A 179 -15.91 14.98 17.63
C PRO A 179 -17.20 14.27 17.21
N ALA A 180 -18.30 14.57 17.92
CA ALA A 180 -19.64 14.14 17.47
C ALA A 180 -19.91 14.62 16.04
N PRO A 181 -20.63 13.83 15.20
CA PRO A 181 -20.79 14.12 13.77
C PRO A 181 -21.29 15.54 13.46
N GLU A 182 -22.20 16.09 14.27
CA GLU A 182 -22.77 17.43 14.14
C GLU A 182 -21.75 18.55 14.40
N ASN A 183 -20.65 18.25 15.07
CA ASN A 183 -19.58 19.21 15.40
C ASN A 183 -18.40 19.12 14.44
N ARG A 184 -18.43 18.18 13.48
CA ARG A 184 -17.35 17.99 12.53
C ARG A 184 -17.38 19.05 11.45
N LYS A 185 -16.22 19.65 11.19
CA LYS A 185 -16.06 20.58 10.05
C LYS A 185 -16.09 19.81 8.74
N CYS A 186 -16.73 20.42 7.74
CA CYS A 186 -16.76 19.90 6.38
C CYS A 186 -15.45 20.24 5.66
N VAL A 187 -14.69 19.24 5.26
CA VAL A 187 -13.43 19.38 4.54
C VAL A 187 -13.61 18.94 3.09
N TYR A 188 -13.25 19.80 2.16
CA TYR A 188 -13.17 19.49 0.74
C TYR A 188 -11.70 19.32 0.35
N TYR A 189 -11.32 18.10 -0.07
CA TYR A 189 -10.01 17.86 -0.64
C TYR A 189 -10.07 17.96 -2.16
N VAL A 190 -9.27 18.85 -2.74
CA VAL A 190 -9.19 19.09 -4.18
C VAL A 190 -8.23 18.10 -4.81
N VAL A 191 -8.76 17.01 -5.39
CA VAL A 191 -7.99 16.04 -6.16
C VAL A 191 -7.62 16.58 -7.53
N GLY A 192 -8.55 17.36 -8.12
CA GLY A 192 -8.34 18.06 -9.38
C GLY A 192 -9.39 19.14 -9.56
N PHE A 193 -9.10 20.17 -10.38
CA PHE A 193 -10.00 21.29 -10.61
C PHE A 193 -9.73 21.96 -11.96
N GLY A 194 -10.72 22.68 -12.45
CA GLY A 194 -10.58 23.54 -13.63
C GLY A 194 -11.34 23.06 -14.86
N ASP A 195 -10.72 23.18 -16.05
CA ASP A 195 -11.43 22.95 -17.32
C ASP A 195 -11.67 21.46 -17.58
N GLY A 196 -10.84 20.58 -17.02
CA GLY A 196 -11.01 19.12 -17.09
C GLY A 196 -12.06 18.56 -16.13
N GLY A 197 -12.69 19.41 -15.31
CA GLY A 197 -13.65 19.02 -14.29
C GLY A 197 -13.10 19.19 -12.88
N ASP A 198 -13.97 19.00 -11.90
CA ASP A 198 -13.62 19.07 -10.50
C ASP A 198 -13.72 17.67 -9.88
N PHE A 199 -12.71 17.32 -9.08
CA PHE A 199 -12.57 15.97 -8.50
C PHE A 199 -12.29 16.06 -7.01
N THR A 200 -12.93 15.18 -6.25
CA THR A 200 -12.70 14.99 -4.83
C THR A 200 -12.83 13.50 -4.48
N ALA A 201 -12.37 13.15 -3.30
CA ALA A 201 -12.49 11.78 -2.81
C ALA A 201 -13.95 11.43 -2.46
N PRO A 202 -14.54 10.40 -3.08
CA PRO A 202 -15.85 9.90 -2.70
C PRO A 202 -15.79 9.08 -1.40
N LYS A 203 -16.94 8.56 -0.98
CA LYS A 203 -17.01 7.58 0.11
C LYS A 203 -16.20 6.33 -0.20
N ASN A 204 -15.80 5.61 0.85
CA ASN A 204 -15.05 4.34 0.77
C ASN A 204 -13.67 4.50 0.12
N THR A 205 -12.98 5.61 0.40
CA THR A 205 -11.60 5.84 0.01
C THR A 205 -10.74 6.08 1.25
N HIS A 206 -9.45 5.77 1.17
CA HIS A 206 -8.50 6.10 2.23
C HIS A 206 -8.47 7.60 2.55
N ILE A 207 -8.71 8.47 1.57
CA ILE A 207 -8.78 9.92 1.76
C ILE A 207 -9.96 10.29 2.66
N GLN A 208 -11.14 9.68 2.45
CA GLN A 208 -12.26 9.86 3.37
C GLN A 208 -11.88 9.40 4.78
N GLU A 209 -11.27 8.23 4.91
CA GLU A 209 -10.87 7.70 6.21
C GLU A 209 -9.88 8.61 6.92
N ILE A 210 -8.90 9.19 6.22
CA ILE A 210 -7.97 10.21 6.75
C ILE A 210 -8.73 11.43 7.28
N ILE A 211 -9.68 11.96 6.50
CA ILE A 211 -10.48 13.12 6.90
C ILE A 211 -11.33 12.82 8.15
N GLU A 212 -11.94 11.64 8.20
CA GLU A 212 -12.77 11.20 9.33
C GLU A 212 -11.95 10.95 10.59
N LEU A 213 -10.77 10.32 10.47
CA LEU A 213 -9.84 10.13 11.59
C LEU A 213 -9.31 11.44 12.14
N ALA A 214 -9.19 12.46 11.30
CA ALA A 214 -8.86 13.82 11.74
C ALA A 214 -10.02 14.52 12.47
N GLY A 215 -11.17 13.86 12.63
CA GLY A 215 -12.35 14.42 13.29
C GLY A 215 -13.16 15.36 12.40
N ALA A 216 -13.01 15.28 11.09
CA ALA A 216 -13.75 16.08 10.12
C ALA A 216 -14.79 15.25 9.35
N ARG A 217 -15.57 15.89 8.50
CA ARG A 217 -16.49 15.28 7.54
C ARG A 217 -16.00 15.56 6.12
N ASN A 218 -15.96 14.53 5.29
CA ASN A 218 -15.59 14.70 3.89
C ASN A 218 -16.72 15.36 3.09
N ALA A 219 -16.43 16.39 2.31
CA ALA A 219 -17.40 17.03 1.41
C ALA A 219 -17.93 16.08 0.31
N GLY A 220 -17.15 15.04 0.00
CA GLY A 220 -17.50 14.02 -0.99
C GLY A 220 -18.17 12.76 -0.42
N ASP A 221 -18.57 12.73 0.84
CA ASP A 221 -19.07 11.55 1.56
C ASP A 221 -20.33 10.91 0.95
N SER A 222 -21.13 11.67 0.19
CA SER A 222 -22.31 11.18 -0.52
C SER A 222 -22.06 10.86 -1.99
N LEU A 223 -20.86 11.09 -2.51
CA LEU A 223 -20.51 10.80 -3.88
C LEU A 223 -20.16 9.31 -4.07
N THR A 224 -20.53 8.78 -5.25
CA THR A 224 -20.18 7.41 -5.66
C THR A 224 -18.98 7.35 -6.60
N GLY A 225 -18.50 8.51 -7.06
CA GLY A 225 -17.35 8.64 -7.95
C GLY A 225 -16.57 9.92 -7.66
N TRP A 226 -15.41 10.06 -8.27
CA TRP A 226 -14.46 11.13 -8.01
C TRP A 226 -14.92 12.51 -8.50
N ASN A 227 -15.85 12.56 -9.47
CA ASN A 227 -16.35 13.83 -10.02
C ASN A 227 -17.27 14.52 -9.01
N ILE A 228 -17.07 15.83 -8.84
CA ILE A 228 -17.94 16.71 -8.06
C ILE A 228 -18.42 17.86 -8.96
N SER A 229 -19.74 18.08 -9.03
CA SER A 229 -20.24 19.24 -9.75
C SER A 229 -20.00 20.52 -8.96
N ARG A 230 -19.76 21.63 -9.67
CA ARG A 230 -19.62 22.95 -9.03
C ARG A 230 -20.86 23.34 -8.26
N GLU A 231 -22.05 23.04 -8.81
CA GLU A 231 -23.31 23.29 -8.12
C GLU A 231 -23.36 22.56 -6.76
N TYR A 232 -22.98 21.27 -6.74
CA TYR A 232 -22.92 20.50 -5.50
C TYR A 232 -21.87 21.09 -4.53
N LEU A 233 -20.67 21.43 -5.01
CA LEU A 233 -19.62 22.04 -4.20
C LEU A 233 -20.08 23.34 -3.53
N PHE A 234 -20.75 24.23 -4.29
CA PHE A 234 -21.30 25.47 -3.74
C PHE A 234 -22.47 25.24 -2.78
N LYS A 235 -23.27 24.19 -2.98
CA LYS A 235 -24.34 23.79 -2.07
C LYS A 235 -23.79 23.23 -0.74
N VAL A 236 -22.73 22.41 -0.79
CA VAL A 236 -22.07 21.88 0.40
C VAL A 236 -21.37 22.98 1.18
N ASP A 237 -20.76 23.95 0.49
CA ASP A 237 -20.03 25.10 1.03
C ASP A 237 -19.08 24.70 2.16
N PRO A 238 -17.98 24.01 1.86
CA PRO A 238 -17.11 23.40 2.86
C PRO A 238 -16.52 24.44 3.82
N ASP A 239 -16.33 24.07 5.08
CA ASP A 239 -15.70 24.92 6.09
C ASP A 239 -14.21 25.14 5.79
N ILE A 240 -13.55 24.09 5.26
CA ILE A 240 -12.12 24.03 4.99
C ILE A 240 -11.90 23.42 3.61
N ILE A 241 -10.93 23.95 2.89
CA ILE A 241 -10.47 23.39 1.61
C ILE A 241 -9.03 22.96 1.78
N LEU A 242 -8.74 21.72 1.41
CA LEU A 242 -7.40 21.18 1.28
C LEU A 242 -7.07 21.07 -0.20
N VAL A 243 -5.90 21.52 -0.58
CA VAL A 243 -5.41 21.45 -1.96
C VAL A 243 -3.92 21.07 -1.92
N ARG A 244 -3.41 20.42 -2.96
CA ARG A 244 -1.96 20.19 -3.03
C ARG A 244 -1.23 21.52 -2.89
N ARG A 245 -0.13 21.54 -2.16
CA ARG A 245 0.60 22.77 -1.85
C ARG A 245 0.95 23.56 -3.10
N GLU A 246 1.39 22.87 -4.16
CA GLU A 246 1.76 23.42 -5.45
C GLU A 246 0.58 24.07 -6.20
N ASP A 247 -0.64 23.57 -5.99
CA ASP A 247 -1.85 24.01 -6.67
C ASP A 247 -2.59 25.15 -5.93
N SER A 248 -2.18 25.45 -4.69
CA SER A 248 -2.91 26.34 -3.78
C SER A 248 -3.12 27.74 -4.39
N ALA A 249 -2.07 28.34 -4.94
CA ALA A 249 -2.14 29.69 -5.54
C ALA A 249 -3.08 29.73 -6.75
N ALA A 250 -3.05 28.69 -7.58
CA ALA A 250 -3.91 28.59 -8.76
C ALA A 250 -5.39 28.40 -8.37
N PHE A 251 -5.66 27.59 -7.35
CA PHE A 251 -7.01 27.33 -6.88
C PHE A 251 -7.68 28.59 -6.31
N VAL A 252 -7.00 29.29 -5.38
CA VAL A 252 -7.58 30.46 -4.70
C VAL A 252 -7.80 31.67 -5.60
N SER A 253 -7.11 31.73 -6.76
CA SER A 253 -7.24 32.83 -7.73
C SER A 253 -8.23 32.56 -8.86
N ARG A 254 -8.67 31.29 -9.02
CA ARG A 254 -9.47 30.88 -10.19
C ARG A 254 -10.98 31.04 -9.95
N HIS A 255 -11.68 31.67 -10.88
CA HIS A 255 -13.15 31.65 -10.91
C HIS A 255 -13.66 30.24 -11.32
N PRO A 256 -14.75 29.71 -10.70
CA PRO A 256 -15.59 30.36 -9.69
C PRO A 256 -15.19 30.10 -8.21
N TYR A 257 -14.07 29.40 -7.92
CA TYR A 257 -13.70 28.99 -6.55
C TYR A 257 -13.46 30.20 -5.62
N THR A 258 -13.06 31.36 -6.17
CA THR A 258 -12.99 32.66 -5.45
C THR A 258 -14.29 33.04 -4.74
N GLN A 259 -15.43 32.45 -5.12
CA GLN A 259 -16.73 32.72 -4.51
C GLN A 259 -17.05 31.83 -3.29
N LEU A 260 -16.31 30.73 -3.08
CA LEU A 260 -16.49 29.86 -1.93
C LEU A 260 -16.17 30.59 -0.64
N ASN A 261 -17.01 30.39 0.40
CA ASN A 261 -16.83 31.05 1.70
C ASN A 261 -15.50 30.64 2.39
N ALA A 262 -15.02 29.44 2.19
CA ALA A 262 -13.71 29.01 2.67
C ALA A 262 -12.58 29.81 2.00
N VAL A 263 -12.65 30.08 0.69
CA VAL A 263 -11.65 30.90 -0.02
C VAL A 263 -11.68 32.34 0.46
N LYS A 264 -12.86 32.96 0.53
CA LYS A 264 -13.04 34.34 1.03
C LYS A 264 -12.55 34.50 2.47
N GLY A 265 -12.71 33.45 3.27
CA GLY A 265 -12.31 33.41 4.69
C GLY A 265 -10.87 32.98 4.94
N GLY A 266 -10.06 32.77 3.88
CA GLY A 266 -8.66 32.33 4.03
C GLY A 266 -8.50 30.92 4.62
N ARG A 267 -9.50 30.04 4.46
CA ARG A 267 -9.50 28.67 4.99
C ARG A 267 -9.17 27.63 3.89
N VAL A 268 -8.19 27.96 3.08
CA VAL A 268 -7.60 27.06 2.09
C VAL A 268 -6.19 26.72 2.54
N TYR A 269 -5.91 25.45 2.68
CA TYR A 269 -4.65 24.95 3.24
C TYR A 269 -3.96 24.03 2.25
N GLY A 270 -2.66 24.26 2.03
CA GLY A 270 -1.82 23.39 1.21
C GLY A 270 -1.40 22.15 1.99
N ILE A 271 -1.58 20.98 1.37
CA ILE A 271 -1.15 19.69 1.94
C ILE A 271 -0.13 19.03 1.00
N GLU A 272 0.81 18.26 1.57
CA GLU A 272 1.74 17.43 0.79
C GLU A 272 0.98 16.28 0.11
N SER A 273 1.09 16.16 -1.21
CA SER A 273 0.41 15.11 -1.98
C SER A 273 0.75 13.72 -1.49
N GLY A 274 2.02 13.46 -1.16
CA GLY A 274 2.48 12.18 -0.62
C GLY A 274 1.91 11.81 0.76
N TRP A 275 1.20 12.72 1.43
CA TRP A 275 0.52 12.42 2.70
C TRP A 275 -0.90 11.92 2.52
N ILE A 276 -1.54 12.20 1.38
CA ILE A 276 -2.98 12.00 1.22
C ILE A 276 -3.38 11.29 -0.09
N ASP A 277 -2.63 11.46 -1.18
CA ASP A 277 -3.02 10.93 -2.50
C ASP A 277 -2.85 9.41 -2.62
N VAL A 278 -1.98 8.81 -1.83
CA VAL A 278 -1.70 7.38 -1.82
C VAL A 278 -1.75 6.83 -0.41
N VAL A 279 -2.10 5.56 -0.26
CA VAL A 279 -1.97 4.89 1.03
C VAL A 279 -0.48 4.75 1.35
N SER A 280 -0.08 5.26 2.51
CA SER A 280 1.32 5.24 2.96
C SER A 280 1.42 5.46 4.46
N LEU A 281 2.60 5.19 5.03
CA LEU A 281 2.89 5.49 6.44
C LEU A 281 2.68 6.97 6.79
N ARG A 282 2.77 7.85 5.79
CA ARG A 282 2.63 9.30 5.94
C ARG A 282 1.19 9.78 6.04
N ASN A 283 0.19 8.89 5.86
CA ASN A 283 -1.21 9.26 6.02
C ASN A 283 -1.54 9.77 7.42
N MET A 284 -0.82 9.31 8.47
CA MET A 284 -0.99 9.85 9.82
C MET A 284 -0.55 11.32 9.91
N ASN A 285 0.41 11.77 9.11
CA ASN A 285 0.77 13.20 9.05
C ASN A 285 -0.41 14.03 8.51
N ALA A 286 -1.14 13.49 7.51
CA ALA A 286 -2.35 14.15 7.01
C ALA A 286 -3.44 14.19 8.08
N VAL A 287 -3.67 13.11 8.81
CA VAL A 287 -4.63 13.06 9.93
C VAL A 287 -4.30 14.14 10.97
N ASP A 288 -3.05 14.22 11.39
CA ASP A 288 -2.61 15.20 12.39
C ASP A 288 -2.75 16.64 11.89
N TYR A 289 -2.34 16.90 10.65
CA TYR A 289 -2.41 18.21 10.02
C TYR A 289 -3.87 18.69 9.88
N ILE A 290 -4.75 17.83 9.39
CA ILE A 290 -6.18 18.16 9.24
C ILE A 290 -6.82 18.39 10.62
N ALA A 291 -6.52 17.56 11.60
CA ALA A 291 -7.03 17.72 12.96
C ALA A 291 -6.63 19.07 13.56
N GLU A 292 -5.38 19.51 13.35
CA GLU A 292 -4.89 20.81 13.82
C GLU A 292 -5.59 21.97 13.12
N ILE A 293 -5.76 21.90 11.80
CA ILE A 293 -6.51 22.90 11.02
C ILE A 293 -7.95 22.99 11.51
N CYS A 294 -8.59 21.85 11.79
CA CYS A 294 -9.96 21.82 12.29
C CYS A 294 -10.11 22.50 13.66
N LYS A 295 -9.10 22.43 14.52
CA LYS A 295 -9.10 23.12 15.84
C LYS A 295 -8.89 24.62 15.70
N THR A 296 -7.98 25.03 14.82
CA THR A 296 -7.51 26.42 14.74
C THR A 296 -8.36 27.29 13.81
N SER A 297 -9.00 26.71 12.77
CA SER A 297 -9.84 27.48 11.85
C SER A 297 -11.12 27.96 12.53
N ARG A 298 -11.30 29.29 12.63
CA ARG A 298 -12.53 29.90 13.19
C ARG A 298 -13.70 29.67 12.25
N THR A 299 -14.78 29.08 12.74
CA THR A 299 -16.03 28.99 12.00
C THR A 299 -16.70 30.36 12.06
N THR A 300 -16.71 31.10 10.96
CA THR A 300 -17.63 32.22 10.80
C THR A 300 -19.03 31.64 10.57
N LYS A 301 -19.74 31.29 11.63
CA LYS A 301 -21.18 31.10 11.53
C LYS A 301 -21.77 32.48 11.19
N THR A 302 -22.08 32.72 9.94
CA THR A 302 -22.98 33.79 9.55
C THR A 302 -24.34 33.38 10.08
N THR A 303 -24.75 33.99 11.20
CA THR A 303 -26.13 33.91 11.68
C THR A 303 -27.00 34.47 10.54
N LYS A 304 -27.73 33.59 9.89
CA LYS A 304 -28.81 34.03 9.00
C LYS A 304 -29.89 34.53 9.94
N GLU A 305 -30.01 35.90 10.08
CA GLU A 305 -31.22 36.56 10.50
C GLU A 305 -32.27 36.49 9.40
#